data_0955a1c7f21636913c54c8b360fe92e9
#
_entry.id   0955a1c7f21636913c54c8b360fe92e9
#
_cell.length_a   1.000
_cell.length_b   1.000
_cell.length_c   1.000
_cell.angle_alpha   90.00
_cell.angle_beta   90.00
_cell.angle_gamma   90.00
#
_symmetry.space_group_name_H-M   'P 1'
#
loop_
_entity.id
_entity.type
_entity.pdbx_description
1 polymer ?
#
loop_
_entity_poly.entity_id
_entity_poly.type
_entity_poly.pdbx_seq_one_letter_code
_entity_poly.pdbx_strand_id
1 'polypeptide(L)'
;PCDEGLRYIHMEELLLHHTEDIFSNYDVRAKCVFRVTRNADINPEDEAFDMDENEDFRKKMKKALRQRTRLAPVRLELSERIGGSFLDYLKDRLPVTDEQIYFTSAPLRLDYAFSLAGKLPDDKRRSLTYPEFRPCRTAGLRSGESMIKQTARADRLLSFPFESMSPFLNLLKEASEDPNVISIKITIYRLARKAKLVEYLCNAAENGKDVTVFIELRARFDEQNNIDWSERLEDAGCTVFYGFENYKIHSKICLITRRERGEIQHITQIGTGNYNEKTAEQYTDVSLLTADPGIGQDAVEFFKNMSIGELDGEYKHLLVSPYSLKRTVLRLMDEEIAKGPFGRMKFKINSLTDIDIIEKLREASRAGVHIDMVVRGICCILPGIPGETD
;
A
#
# COMPACT_ATOMS: atom_id res chain seq x y z
N PRO A 1 -3.36 -28.78 30.85
CA PRO A 1 -2.60 -27.55 31.07
C PRO A 1 -1.14 -28.00 31.30
N CYS A 2 -0.24 -27.53 30.46
CA CYS A 2 1.18 -27.84 30.63
C CYS A 2 1.82 -26.63 31.28
N ASP A 3 2.49 -26.84 32.40
CA ASP A 3 3.02 -25.76 33.25
C ASP A 3 4.19 -24.98 32.63
N GLU A 4 4.65 -25.32 31.41
CA GLU A 4 5.85 -24.71 30.80
C GLU A 4 5.66 -24.15 29.38
N GLY A 5 4.50 -23.65 29.02
CA GLY A 5 4.35 -22.96 27.73
C GLY A 5 3.06 -23.26 26.97
N LEU A 6 2.94 -22.66 25.80
CA LEU A 6 1.83 -22.88 24.86
C LEU A 6 2.13 -24.12 24.01
N ARG A 7 1.26 -25.11 24.04
CA ARG A 7 1.27 -26.24 23.10
C ARG A 7 0.13 -26.08 22.13
N TYR A 8 0.39 -26.29 20.86
CA TYR A 8 -0.61 -26.26 19.79
C TYR A 8 -0.26 -27.29 18.72
N ILE A 9 -1.24 -27.70 17.97
CA ILE A 9 -1.10 -28.53 16.78
C ILE A 9 -1.84 -27.83 15.63
N HIS A 10 -1.31 -27.92 14.43
CA HIS A 10 -2.01 -27.45 13.25
C HIS A 10 -3.14 -28.40 12.91
N MET A 11 -4.27 -27.87 12.44
CA MET A 11 -5.43 -28.68 12.04
C MET A 11 -5.04 -29.65 10.92
N GLU A 12 -4.19 -29.21 10.01
CA GLU A 12 -3.69 -30.02 8.89
C GLU A 12 -2.94 -31.26 9.41
N GLU A 13 -2.10 -31.11 10.45
CA GLU A 13 -1.37 -32.22 11.04
C GLU A 13 -2.29 -33.19 11.78
N LEU A 14 -3.31 -32.66 12.48
CA LEU A 14 -4.32 -33.49 13.13
C LEU A 14 -5.10 -34.30 12.09
N LEU A 15 -5.49 -33.69 10.99
CA LEU A 15 -6.19 -34.37 9.89
C LEU A 15 -5.31 -35.42 9.22
N LEU A 16 -4.03 -35.12 8.98
CA LEU A 16 -3.09 -36.11 8.44
C LEU A 16 -2.91 -37.28 9.37
N HIS A 17 -2.84 -37.06 10.71
CA HIS A 17 -2.72 -38.13 11.69
C HIS A 17 -3.93 -39.06 11.69
N HIS A 18 -5.13 -38.51 11.61
CA HIS A 18 -6.40 -39.24 11.64
C HIS A 18 -6.97 -39.56 10.25
N THR A 19 -6.16 -39.51 9.20
CA THR A 19 -6.64 -39.75 7.83
C THR A 19 -7.28 -41.10 7.66
N GLU A 20 -6.68 -42.16 8.27
CA GLU A 20 -7.17 -43.55 8.20
C GLU A 20 -8.48 -43.74 8.97
N ASP A 21 -8.68 -43.00 10.06
CA ASP A 21 -9.92 -43.01 10.83
C ASP A 21 -11.05 -42.30 10.02
N ILE A 22 -10.72 -41.19 9.33
CA ILE A 22 -11.65 -40.44 8.51
C ILE A 22 -12.06 -41.23 7.25
N PHE A 23 -11.10 -41.91 6.64
CA PHE A 23 -11.29 -42.71 5.42
C PHE A 23 -11.23 -44.22 5.69
N SER A 24 -11.87 -44.67 6.77
CA SER A 24 -11.82 -46.04 7.26
C SER A 24 -12.22 -47.15 6.26
N ASN A 25 -12.96 -46.79 5.20
CA ASN A 25 -13.36 -47.71 4.13
C ASN A 25 -12.38 -47.72 2.92
N TYR A 26 -11.26 -47.02 3.01
CA TYR A 26 -10.28 -46.90 1.93
C TYR A 26 -8.88 -47.27 2.39
N ASP A 27 -8.10 -47.83 1.47
CA ASP A 27 -6.65 -48.05 1.68
C ASP A 27 -5.91 -46.72 1.34
N VAL A 28 -5.51 -45.99 2.37
CA VAL A 28 -4.79 -44.70 2.23
C VAL A 28 -3.35 -44.96 1.84
N ARG A 29 -3.00 -44.75 0.57
CA ARG A 29 -1.66 -45.00 0.02
C ARG A 29 -0.70 -43.86 0.17
N ALA A 30 -1.22 -42.62 0.11
CA ALA A 30 -0.41 -41.41 0.27
C ALA A 30 -1.27 -40.26 0.83
N LYS A 31 -0.65 -39.39 1.59
CA LYS A 31 -1.28 -38.20 2.16
C LYS A 31 -0.26 -37.06 2.24
N CYS A 32 -0.66 -35.84 1.95
CA CYS A 32 0.18 -34.66 2.13
C CYS A 32 -0.70 -33.42 2.30
N VAL A 33 -0.16 -32.40 2.93
CA VAL A 33 -0.73 -31.04 2.84
C VAL A 33 -0.12 -30.35 1.63
N PHE A 34 -0.96 -29.64 0.87
CA PHE A 34 -0.45 -28.81 -0.20
C PHE A 34 -1.06 -27.41 -0.17
N ARG A 35 -0.34 -26.46 -0.74
CA ARG A 35 -0.77 -25.07 -0.92
C ARG A 35 -0.58 -24.67 -2.37
N VAL A 36 -1.61 -24.06 -2.95
CA VAL A 36 -1.56 -23.47 -4.28
C VAL A 36 -1.53 -21.98 -4.16
N THR A 37 -0.49 -21.34 -4.70
CA THR A 37 -0.47 -19.90 -4.92
C THR A 37 -0.85 -19.63 -6.37
N ARG A 38 -1.89 -18.81 -6.56
CA ARG A 38 -2.35 -18.39 -7.88
C ARG A 38 -1.88 -16.99 -8.20
N ASN A 39 -1.88 -16.63 -9.47
CA ASN A 39 -1.64 -15.25 -9.88
C ASN A 39 -2.61 -14.34 -9.09
N ALA A 40 -2.09 -13.24 -8.56
CA ALA A 40 -2.86 -12.33 -7.71
C ALA A 40 -3.21 -11.02 -8.42
N ASP A 41 -2.56 -10.73 -9.54
CA ASP A 41 -2.86 -9.54 -10.33
C ASP A 41 -4.16 -9.74 -11.09
N ILE A 42 -5.09 -8.84 -10.85
CA ILE A 42 -6.38 -8.80 -11.54
C ILE A 42 -6.34 -7.54 -12.40
N ASN A 43 -6.33 -7.74 -13.70
CA ASN A 43 -6.66 -6.71 -14.66
C ASN A 43 -8.02 -7.06 -15.28
N PRO A 44 -9.08 -6.27 -15.04
CA PRO A 44 -10.40 -6.56 -15.59
C PRO A 44 -10.47 -6.56 -17.12
N GLU A 45 -9.44 -6.01 -17.75
CA GLU A 45 -9.32 -5.89 -19.21
C GLU A 45 -8.55 -7.07 -19.84
N ASP A 46 -8.03 -7.99 -19.01
CA ASP A 46 -7.41 -9.21 -19.54
C ASP A 46 -8.47 -10.05 -20.28
N GLU A 47 -8.12 -10.56 -21.45
CA GLU A 47 -8.97 -11.46 -22.26
C GLU A 47 -9.50 -12.68 -21.48
N ALA A 48 -8.83 -13.03 -20.39
CA ALA A 48 -9.27 -14.10 -19.48
C ALA A 48 -10.59 -13.80 -18.74
N PHE A 49 -11.04 -12.56 -18.76
CA PHE A 49 -12.26 -12.13 -18.08
C PHE A 49 -13.30 -11.68 -19.07
N ASP A 50 -13.85 -12.47 -19.93
CA ASP A 50 -14.93 -12.17 -20.89
C ASP A 50 -15.89 -11.06 -20.33
N MET A 51 -15.54 -9.79 -20.57
CA MET A 51 -16.20 -8.62 -19.99
C MET A 51 -16.77 -7.70 -21.07
N ASP A 52 -17.98 -7.21 -20.87
CA ASP A 52 -18.59 -6.19 -21.71
C ASP A 52 -17.81 -4.88 -21.59
N GLU A 53 -17.32 -4.32 -22.70
CA GLU A 53 -16.58 -3.07 -22.74
C GLU A 53 -17.37 -1.89 -22.15
N ASN A 54 -18.69 -1.92 -22.26
CA ASN A 54 -19.58 -0.87 -21.75
C ASN A 54 -19.94 -1.01 -20.27
N GLU A 55 -19.46 -2.06 -19.58
CA GLU A 55 -19.79 -2.27 -18.18
C GLU A 55 -18.97 -1.36 -17.26
N ASP A 56 -19.60 -0.84 -16.22
CA ASP A 56 -18.95 -0.05 -15.15
C ASP A 56 -17.72 -0.76 -14.58
N PHE A 57 -16.58 -0.06 -14.46
CA PHE A 57 -15.31 -0.61 -14.02
C PHE A 57 -15.40 -1.32 -12.67
N ARG A 58 -16.19 -0.82 -11.73
CA ARG A 58 -16.44 -1.47 -10.43
C ARG A 58 -17.13 -2.82 -10.58
N LYS A 59 -18.11 -2.92 -11.51
CA LYS A 59 -18.78 -4.19 -11.80
C LYS A 59 -17.82 -5.20 -12.44
N LYS A 60 -16.97 -4.72 -13.37
CA LYS A 60 -15.88 -5.52 -13.95
C LYS A 60 -14.97 -6.06 -12.84
N MET A 61 -14.52 -5.21 -11.92
CA MET A 61 -13.69 -5.62 -10.79
C MET A 61 -14.37 -6.66 -9.89
N LYS A 62 -15.66 -6.50 -9.56
CA LYS A 62 -16.41 -7.51 -8.79
C LYS A 62 -16.47 -8.86 -9.48
N LYS A 63 -16.67 -8.89 -10.81
CA LYS A 63 -16.65 -10.14 -11.60
C LYS A 63 -15.27 -10.77 -11.59
N ALA A 64 -14.22 -10.00 -11.85
CA ALA A 64 -12.83 -10.48 -11.85
C ALA A 64 -12.42 -11.05 -10.49
N LEU A 65 -12.81 -10.43 -9.38
CA LEU A 65 -12.59 -10.94 -8.03
C LEU A 65 -13.24 -12.30 -7.78
N ARG A 66 -14.46 -12.51 -8.28
CA ARG A 66 -15.15 -13.83 -8.17
C ARG A 66 -14.42 -14.91 -8.95
N GLN A 67 -13.75 -14.57 -10.03
CA GLN A 67 -12.98 -15.50 -10.85
C GLN A 67 -11.55 -15.73 -10.35
N ARG A 68 -11.09 -14.99 -9.34
CA ARG A 68 -9.72 -15.06 -8.79
C ARG A 68 -9.27 -16.48 -8.43
N THR A 69 -10.18 -17.32 -7.95
CA THR A 69 -9.89 -18.72 -7.63
C THR A 69 -9.60 -19.57 -8.86
N ARG A 70 -9.89 -19.07 -10.06
CA ARG A 70 -9.64 -19.74 -11.35
C ARG A 70 -8.37 -19.26 -12.05
N LEU A 71 -7.70 -18.21 -11.52
CA LEU A 71 -6.45 -17.71 -12.08
C LEU A 71 -5.38 -18.80 -12.07
N ALA A 72 -4.46 -18.72 -13.02
CA ALA A 72 -3.40 -19.69 -13.19
C ALA A 72 -2.61 -19.91 -11.90
N PRO A 73 -2.38 -21.16 -11.47
CA PRO A 73 -1.46 -21.45 -10.39
C PRO A 73 -0.03 -21.09 -10.81
N VAL A 74 0.71 -20.44 -9.92
CA VAL A 74 2.11 -20.03 -10.15
C VAL A 74 3.07 -20.73 -9.21
N ARG A 75 2.56 -21.39 -8.17
CA ARG A 75 3.37 -22.14 -7.22
C ARG A 75 2.52 -23.23 -6.54
N LEU A 76 3.07 -24.44 -6.45
CA LEU A 76 2.56 -25.57 -5.68
C LEU A 76 3.58 -25.91 -4.58
N GLU A 77 3.17 -25.85 -3.34
CA GLU A 77 3.97 -26.23 -2.17
C GLU A 77 3.40 -27.50 -1.54
N LEU A 78 4.25 -28.45 -1.21
CA LEU A 78 3.90 -29.74 -0.64
C LEU A 78 4.63 -29.94 0.68
N SER A 79 3.96 -30.48 1.70
CA SER A 79 4.57 -30.79 3.01
C SER A 79 5.57 -31.93 2.95
N GLU A 80 5.47 -32.79 1.95
CA GLU A 80 6.34 -33.97 1.77
C GLU A 80 6.56 -34.27 0.29
N ARG A 81 7.61 -35.03 -0.01
CA ARG A 81 7.84 -35.60 -1.34
C ARG A 81 6.87 -36.76 -1.55
N ILE A 82 5.96 -36.60 -2.49
CA ILE A 82 4.96 -37.62 -2.86
C ILE A 82 5.42 -38.39 -4.10
N GLY A 83 4.98 -39.65 -4.21
CA GLY A 83 5.28 -40.51 -5.36
C GLY A 83 4.71 -40.00 -6.70
N GLY A 84 5.33 -40.41 -7.81
CA GLY A 84 5.09 -39.90 -9.16
C GLY A 84 3.61 -39.85 -9.55
N SER A 85 2.87 -40.96 -9.41
CA SER A 85 1.44 -41.02 -9.82
C SER A 85 0.54 -40.01 -9.08
N PHE A 86 0.85 -39.71 -7.81
CA PHE A 86 0.10 -38.70 -7.06
C PHE A 86 0.50 -37.27 -7.46
N LEU A 87 1.77 -37.04 -7.69
CA LEU A 87 2.25 -35.76 -8.19
C LEU A 87 1.71 -35.48 -9.62
N ASP A 88 1.70 -36.48 -10.49
CA ASP A 88 1.15 -36.38 -11.85
C ASP A 88 -0.34 -36.05 -11.81
N TYR A 89 -1.10 -36.67 -10.91
CA TYR A 89 -2.51 -36.33 -10.70
C TYR A 89 -2.69 -34.87 -10.28
N LEU A 90 -1.83 -34.33 -9.40
CA LEU A 90 -1.89 -32.91 -9.02
C LEU A 90 -1.53 -31.98 -10.19
N LYS A 91 -0.54 -32.35 -11.01
CA LYS A 91 -0.16 -31.59 -12.21
C LYS A 91 -1.26 -31.54 -13.25
N ASP A 92 -1.99 -32.64 -13.44
CA ASP A 92 -3.13 -32.70 -14.36
C ASP A 92 -4.27 -31.76 -13.93
N ARG A 93 -4.44 -31.56 -12.63
CA ARG A 93 -5.50 -30.70 -12.05
C ARG A 93 -5.06 -29.26 -11.84
N LEU A 94 -3.77 -29.06 -11.65
CA LEU A 94 -3.13 -27.78 -11.39
C LEU A 94 -2.02 -27.59 -12.43
N PRO A 95 -2.25 -26.83 -13.51
CA PRO A 95 -1.25 -26.66 -14.57
C PRO A 95 -0.04 -25.89 -14.04
N VAL A 96 0.90 -26.60 -13.42
CA VAL A 96 2.17 -26.11 -12.89
C VAL A 96 3.33 -26.91 -13.53
N THR A 97 4.45 -26.23 -13.75
CA THR A 97 5.71 -26.87 -14.19
C THR A 97 6.51 -27.40 -13.00
N ASP A 98 7.53 -28.21 -13.27
CA ASP A 98 8.37 -28.76 -12.21
C ASP A 98 9.09 -27.68 -11.41
N GLU A 99 9.47 -26.57 -12.06
CA GLU A 99 10.12 -25.41 -11.43
C GLU A 99 9.20 -24.65 -10.48
N GLN A 100 7.90 -24.86 -10.57
CA GLN A 100 6.88 -24.23 -9.74
C GLN A 100 6.47 -25.10 -8.55
N ILE A 101 7.09 -26.30 -8.39
CA ILE A 101 6.78 -27.24 -7.31
C ILE A 101 7.87 -27.19 -6.25
N TYR A 102 7.47 -26.97 -5.01
CA TYR A 102 8.35 -26.83 -3.85
C TYR A 102 7.97 -27.79 -2.74
N PHE A 103 8.98 -28.33 -2.07
CA PHE A 103 8.81 -29.20 -0.90
C PHE A 103 9.35 -28.50 0.34
N THR A 104 8.60 -28.53 1.42
CA THR A 104 9.00 -27.91 2.68
C THR A 104 8.46 -28.68 3.88
N SER A 105 9.28 -28.86 4.90
CA SER A 105 8.86 -29.38 6.21
C SER A 105 8.27 -28.31 7.13
N ALA A 106 8.35 -27.04 6.74
CA ALA A 106 7.72 -25.96 7.48
C ALA A 106 6.20 -25.92 7.23
N PRO A 107 5.40 -25.44 8.19
CA PRO A 107 3.96 -25.24 7.97
C PRO A 107 3.71 -24.39 6.72
N LEU A 108 2.85 -24.87 5.83
CA LEU A 108 2.56 -24.20 4.55
C LEU A 108 1.83 -22.87 4.72
N ARG A 109 1.24 -22.63 5.89
CA ARG A 109 0.55 -21.40 6.24
C ARG A 109 1.06 -20.90 7.58
N LEU A 110 1.61 -19.68 7.59
CA LEU A 110 2.28 -19.10 8.77
C LEU A 110 1.48 -17.97 9.45
N ASP A 111 0.31 -17.61 8.93
CA ASP A 111 -0.50 -16.51 9.49
C ASP A 111 -1.02 -16.77 10.91
N TYR A 112 -1.12 -18.02 11.34
CA TYR A 112 -1.42 -18.37 12.74
C TYR A 112 -0.44 -17.73 13.73
N ALA A 113 0.81 -17.48 13.33
CA ALA A 113 1.83 -16.88 14.17
C ALA A 113 1.43 -15.51 14.71
N PHE A 114 0.67 -14.71 13.92
CA PHE A 114 0.15 -13.42 14.37
C PHE A 114 -0.81 -13.53 15.57
N SER A 115 -1.47 -14.66 15.75
CA SER A 115 -2.39 -14.89 16.86
C SER A 115 -1.73 -15.50 18.10
N LEU A 116 -0.53 -16.05 17.98
CA LEU A 116 0.15 -16.79 19.08
C LEU A 116 0.43 -15.90 20.28
N ALA A 117 0.95 -14.69 20.05
CA ALA A 117 1.28 -13.76 21.13
C ALA A 117 0.06 -13.47 22.03
N GLY A 118 -1.14 -13.33 21.42
CA GLY A 118 -2.39 -13.12 22.17
C GLY A 118 -2.89 -14.32 22.95
N LYS A 119 -2.35 -15.54 22.69
CA LYS A 119 -2.72 -16.78 23.38
C LYS A 119 -1.73 -17.16 24.48
N LEU A 120 -0.61 -16.45 24.59
CA LEU A 120 0.36 -16.67 25.65
C LEU A 120 -0.14 -16.11 27.00
N PRO A 121 0.21 -16.76 28.14
CA PRO A 121 0.06 -16.13 29.45
C PRO A 121 0.77 -14.77 29.50
N ASP A 122 0.25 -13.83 30.27
CA ASP A 122 0.71 -12.43 30.28
C ASP A 122 2.20 -12.27 30.63
N ASP A 123 2.71 -13.06 31.56
CA ASP A 123 4.11 -13.08 31.95
C ASP A 123 5.02 -13.52 30.81
N LYS A 124 4.64 -14.60 30.12
CA LYS A 124 5.36 -15.12 28.95
C LYS A 124 5.27 -14.15 27.77
N ARG A 125 4.08 -13.59 27.51
CA ARG A 125 3.91 -12.60 26.46
C ARG A 125 4.83 -11.40 26.66
N ARG A 126 4.89 -10.84 27.88
CA ARG A 126 5.77 -9.69 28.18
C ARG A 126 7.25 -9.99 27.98
N SER A 127 7.69 -11.22 28.24
CA SER A 127 9.10 -11.62 28.07
C SER A 127 9.47 -11.93 26.60
N LEU A 128 8.48 -12.25 25.75
CA LEU A 128 8.69 -12.69 24.37
C LEU A 128 8.27 -11.65 23.32
N THR A 129 7.67 -10.53 23.73
CA THR A 129 7.28 -9.47 22.82
C THR A 129 7.98 -8.15 23.20
N TYR A 130 8.27 -7.33 22.19
CA TYR A 130 8.73 -5.98 22.46
C TYR A 130 7.64 -5.16 23.15
N PRO A 131 8.00 -4.14 23.96
CA PRO A 131 7.03 -3.18 24.48
C PRO A 131 6.27 -2.54 23.33
N GLU A 132 4.98 -2.28 23.56
CA GLU A 132 4.16 -1.57 22.58
C GLU A 132 4.76 -0.20 22.30
N PHE A 133 5.11 0.05 21.05
CA PHE A 133 5.55 1.38 20.61
C PHE A 133 4.33 2.30 20.51
N ARG A 134 4.41 3.44 21.16
CA ARG A 134 3.37 4.48 21.08
C ARG A 134 3.94 5.71 20.39
N PRO A 135 3.32 6.17 19.29
CA PRO A 135 3.76 7.36 18.61
C PRO A 135 3.79 8.58 19.55
N CYS A 136 4.82 9.37 19.42
CA CYS A 136 4.93 10.64 20.12
C CYS A 136 3.93 11.66 19.56
N ARG A 137 3.67 12.66 20.35
CA ARG A 137 2.89 13.82 19.89
C ARG A 137 3.77 14.66 18.97
N THR A 138 3.21 15.12 17.85
CA THR A 138 3.91 15.99 16.90
C THR A 138 4.36 17.28 17.55
N ALA A 139 5.63 17.57 17.44
CA ALA A 139 6.22 18.80 18.00
C ALA A 139 5.60 20.05 17.37
N GLY A 140 5.42 21.09 18.18
CA GLY A 140 4.87 22.37 17.72
C GLY A 140 3.35 22.38 17.48
N LEU A 141 2.63 21.25 17.65
CA LEU A 141 1.18 21.22 17.62
C LEU A 141 0.58 21.46 19.01
N ARG A 142 -0.42 22.34 19.07
CA ARG A 142 -1.16 22.67 20.30
C ARG A 142 -2.44 21.86 20.36
N SER A 143 -2.67 21.19 21.49
CA SER A 143 -3.92 20.43 21.73
C SER A 143 -5.10 21.39 21.87
N GLY A 144 -6.23 21.02 21.28
CA GLY A 144 -7.47 21.82 21.35
C GLY A 144 -7.48 23.06 20.45
N GLU A 145 -6.38 23.35 19.75
CA GLU A 145 -6.34 24.39 18.73
C GLU A 145 -6.69 23.81 17.35
N SER A 146 -7.42 24.57 16.54
CA SER A 146 -7.80 24.21 15.17
C SER A 146 -6.59 23.77 14.34
N MET A 147 -6.66 22.60 13.71
CA MET A 147 -5.62 22.09 12.82
C MET A 147 -5.52 22.91 11.54
N ILE A 148 -6.64 23.40 11.01
CA ILE A 148 -6.69 24.32 9.88
C ILE A 148 -5.86 25.58 10.20
N LYS A 149 -6.09 26.20 11.37
CA LYS A 149 -5.34 27.41 11.76
C LYS A 149 -3.86 27.13 12.02
N GLN A 150 -3.53 26.00 12.61
CA GLN A 150 -2.14 25.61 12.85
C GLN A 150 -1.38 25.36 11.56
N THR A 151 -1.99 24.70 10.59
CA THR A 151 -1.41 24.45 9.26
C THR A 151 -1.30 25.75 8.44
N ALA A 152 -2.29 26.63 8.54
CA ALA A 152 -2.23 27.94 7.87
C ALA A 152 -1.12 28.86 8.37
N ARG A 153 -0.64 28.67 9.61
CA ARG A 153 0.47 29.48 10.18
C ARG A 153 1.86 28.94 9.83
N ALA A 154 2.00 27.63 9.71
CA ALA A 154 3.29 27.01 9.40
C ALA A 154 3.08 25.56 8.94
N ASP A 155 3.96 25.12 8.05
CA ASP A 155 4.04 23.73 7.61
C ASP A 155 4.21 22.77 8.79
N ARG A 156 3.59 21.58 8.64
CA ARG A 156 3.70 20.50 9.61
C ARG A 156 4.17 19.23 8.90
N LEU A 157 5.35 18.79 9.23
CA LEU A 157 5.88 17.52 8.76
C LEU A 157 5.63 16.45 9.85
N LEU A 158 4.87 15.41 9.52
CA LEU A 158 4.63 14.25 10.36
C LEU A 158 5.57 13.14 9.94
N SER A 159 6.22 12.48 10.89
CA SER A 159 7.15 11.38 10.65
C SER A 159 6.63 10.08 11.26
N PHE A 160 6.13 9.19 10.43
CA PHE A 160 5.64 7.88 10.85
C PHE A 160 6.78 6.85 10.94
N PRO A 161 6.69 5.85 11.84
CA PRO A 161 5.68 5.60 12.87
C PRO A 161 5.90 6.40 14.16
N PHE A 162 6.90 7.28 14.21
CA PHE A 162 7.33 7.99 15.41
C PHE A 162 6.29 8.99 15.90
N GLU A 163 5.52 9.55 14.99
CA GLU A 163 4.40 10.45 15.26
C GLU A 163 3.09 9.84 14.78
N SER A 164 1.97 10.30 15.34
CA SER A 164 0.64 9.80 15.02
C SER A 164 0.09 10.42 13.72
N MET A 165 -0.74 9.67 13.01
CA MET A 165 -1.53 10.18 11.89
C MET A 165 -2.71 11.08 12.34
N SER A 166 -2.96 11.15 13.64
CA SER A 166 -4.09 11.90 14.23
C SER A 166 -4.15 13.37 13.80
N PRO A 167 -3.05 14.14 13.64
CA PRO A 167 -3.15 15.52 13.16
C PRO A 167 -3.81 15.65 11.78
N PHE A 168 -3.49 14.77 10.85
CA PHE A 168 -4.16 14.76 9.53
C PHE A 168 -5.64 14.36 9.65
N LEU A 169 -5.97 13.35 10.44
CA LEU A 169 -7.36 12.95 10.65
C LEU A 169 -8.17 14.05 11.32
N ASN A 170 -7.58 14.77 12.27
CA ASN A 170 -8.21 15.92 12.92
C ASN A 170 -8.43 17.09 11.95
N LEU A 171 -7.45 17.34 11.06
CA LEU A 171 -7.59 18.32 9.98
C LEU A 171 -8.78 17.99 9.08
N LEU A 172 -8.92 16.73 8.67
CA LEU A 172 -10.03 16.26 7.84
C LEU A 172 -11.38 16.34 8.58
N LYS A 173 -11.41 15.95 9.85
CA LYS A 173 -12.60 16.07 10.69
C LYS A 173 -13.02 17.53 10.78
N GLU A 174 -12.12 18.42 11.12
CA GLU A 174 -12.40 19.86 11.20
C GLU A 174 -12.88 20.40 9.85
N ALA A 175 -12.24 20.01 8.74
CA ALA A 175 -12.63 20.41 7.40
C ALA A 175 -14.03 19.91 7.04
N SER A 176 -14.45 18.75 7.52
CA SER A 176 -15.81 18.23 7.27
C SER A 176 -16.89 19.06 7.96
N GLU A 177 -16.56 19.72 9.05
CA GLU A 177 -17.49 20.50 9.90
C GLU A 177 -17.41 22.02 9.62
N ASP A 178 -16.25 22.55 9.15
CA ASP A 178 -16.04 23.99 8.94
C ASP A 178 -16.91 24.52 7.79
N PRO A 179 -17.84 25.49 8.04
CA PRO A 179 -18.68 26.05 6.99
C PRO A 179 -17.92 26.85 5.91
N ASN A 180 -16.68 27.24 6.18
CA ASN A 180 -15.85 27.93 5.20
C ASN A 180 -15.16 26.96 4.22
N VAL A 181 -15.12 25.67 4.49
CA VAL A 181 -14.61 24.67 3.57
C VAL A 181 -15.60 24.43 2.44
N ILE A 182 -15.13 24.58 1.21
CA ILE A 182 -15.91 24.47 -0.02
C ILE A 182 -15.79 23.06 -0.60
N SER A 183 -14.55 22.55 -0.68
CA SER A 183 -14.29 21.23 -1.26
C SER A 183 -13.15 20.49 -0.60
N ILE A 184 -13.22 19.16 -0.72
CA ILE A 184 -12.15 18.23 -0.31
C ILE A 184 -11.89 17.28 -1.47
N LYS A 185 -10.64 17.22 -1.96
CA LYS A 185 -10.22 16.28 -3.01
C LYS A 185 -9.11 15.40 -2.48
N ILE A 186 -9.19 14.09 -2.74
CA ILE A 186 -8.24 13.13 -2.16
C ILE A 186 -8.01 11.93 -3.07
N THR A 187 -6.77 11.41 -3.08
CA THR A 187 -6.44 10.13 -3.71
C THR A 187 -6.37 9.03 -2.66
N ILE A 188 -6.89 7.85 -2.96
CA ILE A 188 -6.92 6.70 -2.04
C ILE A 188 -6.39 5.45 -2.73
N TYR A 189 -5.35 4.83 -2.14
CA TYR A 189 -4.83 3.55 -2.59
C TYR A 189 -5.26 2.40 -1.68
N ARG A 190 -5.08 2.54 -0.37
CA ARG A 190 -5.43 1.53 0.65
C ARG A 190 -6.02 2.18 1.89
N LEU A 191 -7.09 1.59 2.38
CA LEU A 191 -7.78 2.01 3.60
C LEU A 191 -7.82 0.88 4.64
N ALA A 192 -7.91 1.25 5.90
CA ALA A 192 -8.26 0.31 6.96
C ALA A 192 -9.72 -0.16 6.79
N ARG A 193 -10.05 -1.35 7.30
CA ARG A 193 -11.45 -1.85 7.31
C ARG A 193 -12.41 -0.95 8.10
N LYS A 194 -11.89 -0.17 9.04
CA LYS A 194 -12.62 0.86 9.78
C LYS A 194 -11.83 2.16 9.63
N ALA A 195 -12.05 2.89 8.54
CA ALA A 195 -11.29 4.08 8.20
C ALA A 195 -12.08 5.33 8.62
N LYS A 196 -11.65 6.02 9.67
CA LYS A 196 -12.22 7.31 10.10
C LYS A 196 -12.16 8.36 8.99
N LEU A 197 -11.13 8.28 8.15
CA LEU A 197 -11.00 9.14 6.98
C LEU A 197 -12.26 9.11 6.11
N VAL A 198 -12.79 7.92 5.80
CA VAL A 198 -14.02 7.78 4.99
C VAL A 198 -15.22 8.37 5.71
N GLU A 199 -15.33 8.17 7.02
CA GLU A 199 -16.42 8.79 7.82
C GLU A 199 -16.39 10.32 7.71
N TYR A 200 -15.20 10.93 7.75
CA TYR A 200 -15.07 12.39 7.62
C TYR A 200 -15.35 12.89 6.21
N LEU A 201 -15.01 12.12 5.18
CA LEU A 201 -15.35 12.46 3.79
C LEU A 201 -16.87 12.38 3.56
N CYS A 202 -17.54 11.32 4.05
CA CYS A 202 -18.99 11.20 4.00
C CYS A 202 -19.66 12.38 4.73
N ASN A 203 -19.23 12.67 5.96
CA ASN A 203 -19.75 13.80 6.73
C ASN A 203 -19.56 15.15 6.00
N ALA A 204 -18.43 15.32 5.28
CA ALA A 204 -18.19 16.52 4.51
C ALA A 204 -19.21 16.67 3.35
N ALA A 205 -19.47 15.60 2.61
CA ALA A 205 -20.46 15.58 1.53
C ALA A 205 -21.89 15.84 2.08
N GLU A 206 -22.26 15.16 3.15
CA GLU A 206 -23.55 15.37 3.84
C GLU A 206 -23.72 16.80 4.36
N ASN A 207 -22.61 17.47 4.73
CA ASN A 207 -22.57 18.90 5.10
C ASN A 207 -22.51 19.84 3.89
N GLY A 208 -22.78 19.35 2.66
CA GLY A 208 -22.89 20.14 1.44
C GLY A 208 -21.57 20.59 0.81
N LYS A 209 -20.44 19.96 1.15
CA LYS A 209 -19.14 20.23 0.53
C LYS A 209 -18.96 19.39 -0.74
N ASP A 210 -18.25 19.94 -1.72
CA ASP A 210 -17.82 19.19 -2.92
C ASP A 210 -16.69 18.23 -2.51
N VAL A 211 -17.01 16.93 -2.44
CA VAL A 211 -16.04 15.90 -2.07
C VAL A 211 -15.72 15.02 -3.28
N THR A 212 -14.48 15.07 -3.76
CA THR A 212 -14.00 14.27 -4.88
C THR A 212 -12.95 13.27 -4.41
N VAL A 213 -13.18 12.00 -4.69
CA VAL A 213 -12.30 10.90 -4.27
C VAL A 213 -11.81 10.12 -5.48
N PHE A 214 -10.50 10.01 -5.63
CA PHE A 214 -9.85 9.15 -6.62
C PHE A 214 -9.39 7.88 -5.91
N ILE A 215 -10.04 6.74 -6.19
CA ILE A 215 -9.77 5.47 -5.50
C ILE A 215 -9.22 4.41 -6.44
N GLU A 216 -8.17 3.70 -6.01
CA GLU A 216 -7.58 2.58 -6.73
C GLU A 216 -8.30 1.27 -6.38
N LEU A 217 -9.05 0.72 -7.33
CA LEU A 217 -9.75 -0.56 -7.12
C LEU A 217 -8.84 -1.78 -7.29
N ARG A 218 -7.69 -1.65 -7.98
CA ARG A 218 -6.70 -2.73 -8.20
C ARG A 218 -5.62 -2.76 -7.12
N ALA A 219 -5.92 -2.25 -5.91
CA ALA A 219 -5.02 -2.35 -4.77
C ALA A 219 -4.97 -3.80 -4.29
N ARG A 220 -3.89 -4.53 -4.63
CA ARG A 220 -3.73 -5.98 -4.40
C ARG A 220 -4.09 -6.38 -2.97
N PHE A 221 -5.04 -7.32 -2.82
CA PHE A 221 -5.63 -7.85 -1.58
C PHE A 221 -6.58 -6.90 -0.83
N ASP A 222 -6.75 -5.65 -1.28
CA ASP A 222 -7.69 -4.69 -0.72
C ASP A 222 -8.82 -4.32 -1.70
N GLU A 223 -8.92 -5.02 -2.83
CA GLU A 223 -9.85 -4.70 -3.90
C GLU A 223 -11.30 -4.66 -3.40
N GLN A 224 -11.75 -5.71 -2.69
CA GLN A 224 -13.11 -5.75 -2.16
C GLN A 224 -13.35 -4.63 -1.13
N ASN A 225 -12.39 -4.39 -0.24
CA ASN A 225 -12.49 -3.32 0.76
C ASN A 225 -12.60 -1.93 0.10
N ASN A 226 -11.84 -1.70 -0.97
CA ASN A 226 -11.90 -0.43 -1.69
C ASN A 226 -13.20 -0.28 -2.51
N ILE A 227 -13.75 -1.38 -3.04
CA ILE A 227 -15.07 -1.41 -3.67
C ILE A 227 -16.16 -1.03 -2.66
N ASP A 228 -16.18 -1.67 -1.48
CA ASP A 228 -17.18 -1.41 -0.44
C ASP A 228 -17.12 0.05 0.04
N TRP A 229 -15.91 0.61 0.20
CA TRP A 229 -15.73 2.00 0.55
C TRP A 229 -16.15 2.96 -0.56
N SER A 230 -15.93 2.61 -1.83
CA SER A 230 -16.37 3.45 -2.95
C SER A 230 -17.90 3.57 -3.00
N GLU A 231 -18.61 2.47 -2.75
CA GLU A 231 -20.08 2.48 -2.68
C GLU A 231 -20.57 3.40 -1.55
N ARG A 232 -19.97 3.30 -0.37
CA ARG A 232 -20.35 4.13 0.77
C ARG A 232 -20.09 5.63 0.52
N LEU A 233 -18.99 5.98 -0.17
CA LEU A 233 -18.67 7.36 -0.52
C LEU A 233 -19.69 7.93 -1.53
N GLU A 234 -20.05 7.14 -2.55
CA GLU A 234 -21.07 7.54 -3.54
C GLU A 234 -22.44 7.73 -2.86
N ASP A 235 -22.85 6.80 -1.99
CA ASP A 235 -24.11 6.86 -1.25
C ASP A 235 -24.19 8.12 -0.36
N ALA A 236 -23.06 8.61 0.14
CA ALA A 236 -22.97 9.85 0.91
C ALA A 236 -22.93 11.13 0.03
N GLY A 237 -22.92 10.99 -1.31
CA GLY A 237 -22.90 12.10 -2.25
C GLY A 237 -21.49 12.56 -2.67
N CYS A 238 -20.45 11.78 -2.41
CA CYS A 238 -19.12 12.07 -2.95
C CYS A 238 -19.04 11.73 -4.44
N THR A 239 -18.28 12.52 -5.21
CA THR A 239 -17.87 12.17 -6.57
C THR A 239 -16.70 11.20 -6.50
N VAL A 240 -16.84 9.99 -7.03
CA VAL A 240 -15.79 8.96 -6.98
C VAL A 240 -15.27 8.66 -8.38
N PHE A 241 -13.95 8.76 -8.55
CA PHE A 241 -13.24 8.35 -9.76
C PHE A 241 -12.47 7.05 -9.48
N TYR A 242 -12.60 6.08 -10.37
CA TYR A 242 -11.88 4.81 -10.33
C TYR A 242 -10.68 4.90 -11.26
N GLY A 243 -9.53 4.53 -10.83
CA GLY A 243 -8.25 4.42 -11.53
C GLY A 243 -8.18 4.75 -13.04
N PHE A 244 -7.02 4.47 -13.60
CA PHE A 244 -6.75 4.62 -15.03
C PHE A 244 -6.40 3.25 -15.61
N GLU A 245 -6.69 3.02 -16.88
CA GLU A 245 -6.47 1.75 -17.56
C GLU A 245 -5.04 1.20 -17.35
N ASN A 246 -4.04 1.99 -17.67
CA ASN A 246 -2.63 1.59 -17.66
C ASN A 246 -1.83 2.04 -16.42
N TYR A 247 -2.45 2.79 -15.50
CA TYR A 247 -1.78 3.35 -14.34
C TYR A 247 -2.57 3.11 -13.05
N LYS A 248 -1.84 2.91 -11.96
CA LYS A 248 -2.45 2.85 -10.63
C LYS A 248 -2.41 4.20 -9.95
N ILE A 249 -3.49 4.56 -9.28
CA ILE A 249 -3.50 5.71 -8.38
C ILE A 249 -2.70 5.34 -7.13
N HIS A 250 -1.44 5.80 -7.07
CA HIS A 250 -0.57 5.51 -5.92
C HIS A 250 -0.11 6.76 -5.17
N SER A 251 -0.47 7.95 -5.61
CA SER A 251 -0.25 9.21 -4.89
C SER A 251 -0.98 9.25 -3.55
N LYS A 252 -0.48 10.04 -2.61
CA LYS A 252 -1.10 10.33 -1.32
C LYS A 252 -1.16 11.82 -1.17
N ILE A 253 -2.23 12.41 -1.69
CA ILE A 253 -2.47 13.84 -1.69
C ILE A 253 -3.93 14.12 -1.33
N CYS A 254 -4.12 15.11 -0.46
CA CYS A 254 -5.42 15.63 -0.08
C CYS A 254 -5.38 17.16 -0.20
N LEU A 255 -6.37 17.72 -0.87
CA LEU A 255 -6.55 19.16 -1.05
C LEU A 255 -7.85 19.60 -0.40
N ILE A 256 -7.76 20.51 0.55
CA ILE A 256 -8.90 21.18 1.19
C ILE A 256 -8.93 22.61 0.69
N THR A 257 -10.03 23.00 0.04
CA THR A 257 -10.25 24.37 -0.44
C THR A 257 -11.26 25.07 0.46
N ARG A 258 -10.90 26.23 0.98
CA ARG A 258 -11.75 27.01 1.87
C ARG A 258 -11.77 28.49 1.50
N ARG A 259 -12.79 29.19 1.98
CA ARG A 259 -12.86 30.65 1.89
C ARG A 259 -12.41 31.26 3.22
N GLU A 260 -11.36 32.06 3.18
CA GLU A 260 -10.88 32.80 4.35
C GLU A 260 -10.89 34.29 4.04
N ARG A 261 -11.70 35.05 4.77
CA ARG A 261 -11.83 36.52 4.60
C ARG A 261 -12.15 36.98 3.18
N GLY A 262 -12.91 36.17 2.44
CA GLY A 262 -13.31 36.44 1.04
C GLY A 262 -12.36 35.92 -0.02
N GLU A 263 -11.18 35.42 0.36
CA GLU A 263 -10.18 34.81 -0.52
C GLU A 263 -10.22 33.28 -0.47
N ILE A 264 -9.76 32.64 -1.52
CA ILE A 264 -9.59 31.19 -1.57
C ILE A 264 -8.25 30.81 -0.95
N GLN A 265 -8.30 29.91 0.02
CA GLN A 265 -7.14 29.31 0.64
C GLN A 265 -7.15 27.80 0.40
N HIS A 266 -5.98 27.26 0.08
CA HIS A 266 -5.74 25.84 -0.07
C HIS A 266 -4.95 25.32 1.13
N ILE A 267 -5.34 24.15 1.65
CA ILE A 267 -4.55 23.37 2.58
C ILE A 267 -4.31 22.03 1.91
N THR A 268 -3.04 21.70 1.73
CA THR A 268 -2.63 20.50 1.02
C THR A 268 -1.90 19.56 1.97
N GLN A 269 -2.28 18.30 1.95
CA GLN A 269 -1.49 17.23 2.55
C GLN A 269 -0.86 16.41 1.45
N ILE A 270 0.44 16.10 1.58
CA ILE A 270 1.18 15.22 0.67
C ILE A 270 1.97 14.24 1.52
N GLY A 271 1.92 12.94 1.17
CA GLY A 271 2.60 11.91 1.94
C GLY A 271 3.20 10.80 1.10
N THR A 272 4.12 10.06 1.69
CA THR A 272 4.69 8.83 1.13
C THR A 272 3.89 7.58 1.53
N GLY A 273 3.20 7.62 2.68
CA GLY A 273 2.43 6.52 3.27
C GLY A 273 0.95 6.54 2.95
N ASN A 274 0.33 5.35 2.91
CA ASN A 274 -1.11 5.23 2.69
C ASN A 274 -1.92 5.81 3.87
N TYR A 275 -3.17 6.20 3.59
CA TYR A 275 -4.13 6.65 4.60
C TYR A 275 -4.70 5.46 5.41
N ASN A 276 -3.82 4.78 6.12
CA ASN A 276 -4.16 3.63 6.94
C ASN A 276 -3.44 3.75 8.30
N GLU A 277 -4.19 3.96 9.37
CA GLU A 277 -3.68 4.19 10.72
C GLU A 277 -2.75 3.07 11.18
N LYS A 278 -3.10 1.80 10.89
CA LYS A 278 -2.27 0.65 11.28
C LYS A 278 -0.94 0.58 10.53
N THR A 279 -0.96 0.91 9.24
CA THR A 279 0.29 0.91 8.46
C THR A 279 1.18 2.09 8.83
N ALA A 280 0.59 3.22 9.22
CA ALA A 280 1.33 4.38 9.75
C ALA A 280 2.08 4.07 11.05
N GLU A 281 1.64 3.08 11.83
CA GLU A 281 2.34 2.61 13.03
C GLU A 281 3.48 1.61 12.74
N GLN A 282 3.63 1.16 11.50
CA GLN A 282 4.57 0.10 11.11
C GLN A 282 5.62 0.56 10.11
N TYR A 283 5.28 1.50 9.23
CA TYR A 283 6.14 1.93 8.14
C TYR A 283 6.73 3.32 8.39
N THR A 284 7.96 3.49 7.95
CA THR A 284 8.62 4.80 7.99
C THR A 284 8.18 5.62 6.79
N ASP A 285 7.32 6.57 7.03
CA ASP A 285 6.76 7.47 6.03
C ASP A 285 6.77 8.91 6.53
N VAL A 286 6.57 9.86 5.62
CA VAL A 286 6.42 11.28 5.97
C VAL A 286 5.13 11.83 5.38
N SER A 287 4.57 12.83 6.05
CA SER A 287 3.36 13.52 5.59
C SER A 287 3.49 15.02 5.89
N LEU A 288 3.47 15.82 4.84
CA LEU A 288 3.48 17.28 4.90
C LEU A 288 2.06 17.81 4.92
N LEU A 289 1.73 18.67 5.88
CA LEU A 289 0.54 19.50 5.89
C LEU A 289 0.98 20.96 5.67
N THR A 290 0.49 21.60 4.62
CA THR A 290 0.93 22.94 4.24
C THR A 290 -0.23 23.79 3.72
N ALA A 291 -0.12 25.10 3.91
CA ALA A 291 -0.97 26.10 3.26
C ALA A 291 -0.20 26.94 2.24
N ASP A 292 0.96 26.44 1.78
CA ASP A 292 1.72 27.08 0.71
C ASP A 292 0.86 27.24 -0.55
N PRO A 293 0.69 28.48 -1.07
CA PRO A 293 -0.20 28.75 -2.20
C PRO A 293 0.32 28.11 -3.51
N GLY A 294 1.63 27.97 -3.69
CA GLY A 294 2.22 27.36 -4.87
C GLY A 294 1.93 25.85 -4.92
N ILE A 295 2.12 25.15 -3.79
CA ILE A 295 1.77 23.73 -3.65
C ILE A 295 0.26 23.55 -3.78
N GLY A 296 -0.54 24.45 -3.20
CA GLY A 296 -1.99 24.43 -3.32
C GLY A 296 -2.46 24.56 -4.76
N GLN A 297 -1.85 25.46 -5.54
CA GLN A 297 -2.18 25.64 -6.96
C GLN A 297 -1.80 24.42 -7.81
N ASP A 298 -0.63 23.83 -7.57
CA ASP A 298 -0.23 22.59 -8.24
C ASP A 298 -1.18 21.44 -7.88
N ALA A 299 -1.65 21.37 -6.64
CA ALA A 299 -2.62 20.37 -6.22
C ALA A 299 -3.98 20.54 -6.90
N VAL A 300 -4.43 21.79 -7.11
CA VAL A 300 -5.65 22.09 -7.90
C VAL A 300 -5.50 21.57 -9.33
N GLU A 301 -4.37 21.89 -9.98
CA GLU A 301 -4.09 21.45 -11.35
C GLU A 301 -3.95 19.93 -11.43
N PHE A 302 -3.29 19.31 -10.44
CA PHE A 302 -3.17 17.84 -10.34
C PHE A 302 -4.55 17.17 -10.32
N PHE A 303 -5.46 17.61 -9.46
CA PHE A 303 -6.79 17.00 -9.36
C PHE A 303 -7.66 17.30 -10.60
N LYS A 304 -7.48 18.44 -11.24
CA LYS A 304 -8.13 18.76 -12.52
C LYS A 304 -7.66 17.79 -13.61
N ASN A 305 -6.34 17.62 -13.76
CA ASN A 305 -5.74 16.73 -14.74
C ASN A 305 -6.15 15.27 -14.50
N MET A 306 -6.18 14.83 -13.24
CA MET A 306 -6.71 13.52 -12.85
C MET A 306 -8.17 13.34 -13.29
N SER A 307 -9.01 14.37 -13.18
CA SER A 307 -10.43 14.29 -13.53
C SER A 307 -10.69 14.10 -15.03
N ILE A 308 -9.76 14.56 -15.87
CA ILE A 308 -9.86 14.47 -17.34
C ILE A 308 -8.93 13.41 -17.94
N GLY A 309 -8.20 12.66 -17.09
CA GLY A 309 -7.28 11.61 -17.53
C GLY A 309 -5.96 12.09 -18.12
N GLU A 310 -5.61 13.37 -17.93
CA GLU A 310 -4.35 13.96 -18.36
C GLU A 310 -3.25 13.68 -17.33
N LEU A 311 -2.29 12.81 -17.66
CA LEU A 311 -1.27 12.35 -16.71
C LEU A 311 0.08 13.06 -16.87
N ASP A 312 0.28 13.83 -17.94
CA ASP A 312 1.52 14.53 -18.30
C ASP A 312 1.54 16.02 -17.95
N GLY A 313 0.64 16.44 -17.06
CA GLY A 313 0.58 17.82 -16.56
C GLY A 313 1.91 18.32 -15.98
N GLU A 314 2.21 19.60 -16.19
CA GLU A 314 3.39 20.26 -15.65
C GLU A 314 3.08 20.98 -14.34
N TYR A 315 3.95 20.83 -13.36
CA TYR A 315 3.81 21.38 -12.02
C TYR A 315 5.10 22.10 -11.61
N LYS A 316 4.99 23.15 -10.81
CA LYS A 316 6.14 23.96 -10.37
C LYS A 316 6.77 23.43 -9.08
N HIS A 317 5.95 22.92 -8.17
CA HIS A 317 6.33 22.48 -6.82
C HIS A 317 6.16 20.97 -6.63
N LEU A 318 5.24 20.35 -7.37
CA LEU A 318 4.99 18.91 -7.31
C LEU A 318 5.76 18.17 -8.39
N LEU A 319 6.24 16.98 -8.05
CA LEU A 319 6.78 16.01 -9.00
C LEU A 319 5.82 14.83 -9.09
N VAL A 320 5.29 14.60 -10.27
CA VAL A 320 4.27 13.56 -10.52
C VAL A 320 4.83 12.45 -11.41
N SER A 321 4.69 11.19 -10.96
CA SER A 321 4.99 10.01 -11.78
C SER A 321 3.83 9.76 -12.75
N PRO A 322 4.13 9.30 -14.00
CA PRO A 322 5.43 8.83 -14.48
C PRO A 322 6.33 9.92 -15.09
N TYR A 323 5.80 11.10 -15.40
CA TYR A 323 6.48 12.04 -16.30
C TYR A 323 7.52 12.93 -15.59
N SER A 324 7.10 13.80 -14.67
CA SER A 324 8.02 14.81 -14.12
C SER A 324 8.96 14.26 -13.04
N LEU A 325 8.52 13.25 -12.26
CA LEU A 325 9.30 12.71 -11.14
C LEU A 325 10.61 12.09 -11.60
N LYS A 326 10.58 11.13 -12.54
CA LYS A 326 11.76 10.41 -13.01
C LYS A 326 12.77 11.37 -13.66
N ARG A 327 12.30 12.23 -14.57
CA ARG A 327 13.13 13.23 -15.25
C ARG A 327 13.87 14.13 -14.26
N THR A 328 13.16 14.61 -13.24
CA THR A 328 13.76 15.49 -12.23
C THR A 328 14.73 14.75 -11.32
N VAL A 329 14.43 13.50 -10.91
CA VAL A 329 15.36 12.69 -10.12
C VAL A 329 16.65 12.45 -10.90
N LEU A 330 16.58 12.06 -12.17
CA LEU A 330 17.78 11.88 -13.01
C LEU A 330 18.61 13.16 -13.11
N ARG A 331 17.97 14.32 -13.33
CA ARG A 331 18.67 15.60 -13.37
C ARG A 331 19.36 15.94 -12.04
N LEU A 332 18.69 15.71 -10.90
CA LEU A 332 19.30 15.91 -9.58
C LEU A 332 20.48 14.95 -9.34
N MET A 333 20.41 13.72 -9.86
CA MET A 333 21.53 12.78 -9.81
C MET A 333 22.70 13.29 -10.65
N ASP A 334 22.46 13.86 -11.85
CA ASP A 334 23.49 14.47 -12.68
C ASP A 334 24.20 15.63 -11.96
N GLU A 335 23.45 16.45 -11.23
CA GLU A 335 24.01 17.53 -10.41
C GLU A 335 24.92 17.01 -9.29
N GLU A 336 24.59 15.87 -8.67
CA GLU A 336 25.47 15.24 -7.68
C GLU A 336 26.69 14.55 -8.34
N ILE A 337 26.52 13.91 -9.50
CA ILE A 337 27.60 13.32 -10.27
C ILE A 337 28.66 14.36 -10.66
N ALA A 338 28.20 15.54 -11.08
CA ALA A 338 29.10 16.65 -11.42
C ALA A 338 30.00 17.12 -10.27
N LYS A 339 29.62 16.84 -9.00
CA LYS A 339 30.43 17.13 -7.81
C LYS A 339 31.51 16.07 -7.53
N GLY A 340 31.49 14.92 -8.24
CA GLY A 340 32.42 13.82 -8.04
C GLY A 340 32.46 13.31 -6.60
N PRO A 341 33.61 13.15 -5.97
CA PRO A 341 33.73 12.64 -4.59
C PRO A 341 33.05 13.51 -3.50
N PHE A 342 32.66 14.74 -3.84
CA PHE A 342 31.90 15.61 -2.95
C PHE A 342 30.40 15.45 -3.07
N GLY A 343 29.91 14.76 -4.10
CA GLY A 343 28.50 14.45 -4.29
C GLY A 343 27.96 13.51 -3.20
N ARG A 344 26.69 13.67 -2.85
CA ARG A 344 26.01 12.86 -1.84
C ARG A 344 24.60 12.54 -2.29
N MET A 345 24.24 11.25 -2.27
CA MET A 345 22.89 10.80 -2.55
C MET A 345 22.37 9.91 -1.43
N LYS A 346 21.11 10.13 -1.02
CA LYS A 346 20.44 9.28 -0.03
C LYS A 346 19.07 8.91 -0.53
N PHE A 347 18.82 7.60 -0.61
CA PHE A 347 17.54 7.05 -1.06
C PHE A 347 16.91 6.17 0.01
N LYS A 348 15.63 6.37 0.26
CA LYS A 348 14.78 5.41 0.97
C LYS A 348 13.58 5.11 0.09
N ILE A 349 13.52 3.91 -0.44
CA ILE A 349 12.53 3.50 -1.43
C ILE A 349 12.01 2.10 -1.14
N ASN A 350 10.81 1.80 -1.69
CA ASN A 350 10.23 0.48 -1.56
C ASN A 350 10.93 -0.55 -2.44
N SER A 351 11.19 -0.20 -3.70
CA SER A 351 11.82 -1.08 -4.69
C SER A 351 12.67 -0.27 -5.65
N LEU A 352 13.73 -0.90 -6.18
CA LEU A 352 14.62 -0.35 -7.19
C LEU A 352 14.66 -1.31 -8.38
N THR A 353 13.92 -0.98 -9.45
CA THR A 353 13.78 -1.79 -10.66
C THR A 353 13.90 -0.98 -11.95
N ASP A 354 13.89 0.35 -11.86
CA ASP A 354 14.00 1.24 -13.03
C ASP A 354 15.43 1.25 -13.56
N ILE A 355 15.58 0.85 -14.83
CA ILE A 355 16.89 0.67 -15.47
C ILE A 355 17.66 1.98 -15.56
N ASP A 356 17.02 3.10 -15.92
CA ASP A 356 17.71 4.38 -16.07
C ASP A 356 18.25 4.89 -14.74
N ILE A 357 17.48 4.71 -13.65
CA ILE A 357 17.94 5.04 -12.30
C ILE A 357 19.11 4.13 -11.87
N ILE A 358 19.05 2.84 -12.17
CA ILE A 358 20.14 1.89 -11.86
C ILE A 358 21.42 2.26 -12.59
N GLU A 359 21.35 2.55 -13.90
CA GLU A 359 22.51 2.97 -14.68
C GLU A 359 23.06 4.31 -14.17
N LYS A 360 22.20 5.23 -13.80
CA LYS A 360 22.61 6.53 -13.23
C LYS A 360 23.28 6.36 -11.86
N LEU A 361 22.86 5.41 -11.03
CA LEU A 361 23.52 5.06 -9.76
C LEU A 361 24.93 4.48 -10.02
N ARG A 362 25.09 3.63 -11.02
CA ARG A 362 26.41 3.10 -11.43
C ARG A 362 27.33 4.22 -11.91
N GLU A 363 26.81 5.15 -12.71
CA GLU A 363 27.55 6.33 -13.15
C GLU A 363 28.01 7.19 -11.96
N ALA A 364 27.12 7.41 -11.00
CA ALA A 364 27.42 8.16 -9.78
C ALA A 364 28.52 7.47 -8.93
N SER A 365 28.44 6.16 -8.75
CA SER A 365 29.48 5.38 -8.05
C SER A 365 30.83 5.52 -8.73
N ARG A 366 30.90 5.33 -10.05
CA ARG A 366 32.14 5.52 -10.85
C ARG A 366 32.71 6.94 -10.74
N ALA A 367 31.86 7.95 -10.57
CA ALA A 367 32.28 9.34 -10.34
C ALA A 367 32.74 9.60 -8.90
N GLY A 368 32.66 8.62 -8.01
CA GLY A 368 33.04 8.72 -6.60
C GLY A 368 32.01 9.38 -5.69
N VAL A 369 30.77 9.52 -6.14
CA VAL A 369 29.66 10.03 -5.34
C VAL A 369 29.36 9.05 -4.19
N HIS A 370 29.20 9.57 -2.97
CA HIS A 370 28.80 8.76 -1.84
C HIS A 370 27.28 8.50 -1.87
N ILE A 371 26.87 7.23 -1.89
CA ILE A 371 25.49 6.81 -2.06
C ILE A 371 25.05 5.93 -0.89
N ASP A 372 24.05 6.40 -0.14
CA ASP A 372 23.38 5.64 0.92
C ASP A 372 21.99 5.21 0.45
N MET A 373 21.68 3.91 0.52
CA MET A 373 20.38 3.39 0.07
C MET A 373 19.72 2.49 1.11
N VAL A 374 18.42 2.71 1.33
CA VAL A 374 17.56 1.79 2.06
C VAL A 374 16.45 1.32 1.11
N VAL A 375 16.55 0.08 0.64
CA VAL A 375 15.58 -0.54 -0.26
C VAL A 375 14.86 -1.65 0.50
N ARG A 376 13.55 -1.52 0.68
CA ARG A 376 12.77 -2.44 1.52
C ARG A 376 12.42 -3.75 0.80
N GLY A 377 12.15 -3.69 -0.49
CA GLY A 377 11.66 -4.80 -1.30
C GLY A 377 12.65 -5.23 -2.38
N ILE A 378 12.19 -5.31 -3.63
CA ILE A 378 13.00 -5.72 -4.78
C ILE A 378 14.12 -4.70 -5.01
N CYS A 379 15.37 -5.19 -5.10
CA CYS A 379 16.53 -4.38 -5.43
C CYS A 379 17.29 -5.04 -6.59
N CYS A 380 17.30 -4.37 -7.74
CA CYS A 380 17.94 -4.89 -8.96
C CYS A 380 19.36 -4.31 -9.17
N ILE A 381 19.99 -3.80 -8.13
CA ILE A 381 21.42 -3.44 -8.13
C ILE A 381 22.13 -4.23 -7.03
N LEU A 382 23.32 -4.71 -7.33
CA LEU A 382 24.19 -5.39 -6.37
C LEU A 382 25.28 -4.39 -5.92
N PRO A 383 25.39 -4.05 -4.62
CA PRO A 383 26.41 -3.16 -4.11
C PRO A 383 27.76 -3.86 -3.99
N GLY A 384 28.86 -3.09 -3.96
CA GLY A 384 30.20 -3.59 -3.71
C GLY A 384 30.86 -4.28 -4.90
N ILE A 385 30.46 -3.99 -6.13
CA ILE A 385 31.15 -4.45 -7.34
C ILE A 385 32.25 -3.42 -7.68
N PRO A 386 33.56 -3.79 -7.55
CA PRO A 386 34.67 -2.88 -7.76
C PRO A 386 34.61 -2.15 -9.10
N GLY A 387 34.69 -0.82 -9.07
CA GLY A 387 34.63 0.05 -10.25
C GLY A 387 33.23 0.24 -10.85
N GLU A 388 32.19 -0.30 -10.21
CA GLU A 388 30.80 -0.22 -10.69
C GLU A 388 29.84 0.29 -9.62
N THR A 389 29.90 -0.33 -8.44
CA THR A 389 28.97 -0.04 -7.34
C THR A 389 29.69 -0.10 -5.99
N ASP A 390 30.85 0.59 -5.91
CA ASP A 390 31.69 0.65 -4.71
C ASP A 390 30.99 1.29 -3.52
#